data_1d92eb23d8c31917ada5579a83ea1913
#
_entry.id   1d92eb23d8c31917ada5579a83ea1913
#
_cell.length_a   1.000
_cell.length_b   1.000
_cell.length_c   1.000
_cell.angle_alpha   90.00
_cell.angle_beta   90.00
_cell.angle_gamma   90.00
#
_symmetry.space_group_name_H-M   'P 1'
#
loop_
_entity.id
_entity.type
_entity.pdbx_description
1 polymer ?
#
loop_
_entity_poly.entity_id
_entity_poly.type
_entity_poly.pdbx_seq_one_letter_code
_entity_poly.pdbx_strand_id
1 'polypeptide(L)'
;MVLNYIWIAFFLLTFAVALIRTIFYGDVSVWSDVMGASFSSAAGAFELALGLTGVLSLWLGLMKIGERAGVIRVFGRLVSPLFSRLFPGVPKDHPAMGSIFMNVSANMLGLDNAATPLGLKAMQELQELNGRKDTATDAMIMFLVLNASGLCLIPISIMVYRAQAGAADPTDVFMPILLATFVATLVGIIALCIRQRIKLADPVLLAWLGGMSAVIAGMVWFFSSLPQESVSLYSGFAANCLLMCVIVGFILAGLRQRINMYEAFIEGARDGFTTAVKIIPYLVAILVAIGMFRASGAMDMLTGALEAAVASMGFDADWVAALPTAVMKPLSGSGSRGMMVDLMNTYGPDAFVSRVSAAIQGSTDTMFYVLAVYFGSVGVRRTRYAVPYALLADVTGSVAGIAAAYIFFG
;
A
#
# COMPACT_ATOMS: atom_id res chain seq x y z
N MET A 1 -5.43 -15.33 10.78
CA MET A 1 -5.63 -15.52 12.25
C MET A 1 -5.35 -14.26 13.06
N VAL A 2 -4.24 -13.53 12.84
CA VAL A 2 -3.88 -12.33 13.65
C VAL A 2 -4.95 -11.25 13.58
N LEU A 3 -5.45 -10.91 12.39
CA LEU A 3 -6.53 -9.92 12.23
C LEU A 3 -7.78 -10.25 13.05
N ASN A 4 -8.14 -11.53 13.15
CA ASN A 4 -9.29 -11.97 13.95
C ASN A 4 -9.10 -11.62 15.44
N TYR A 5 -7.90 -11.83 15.98
CA TYR A 5 -7.60 -11.48 17.37
C TYR A 5 -7.60 -9.97 17.60
N ILE A 6 -7.07 -9.18 16.67
CA ILE A 6 -7.09 -7.72 16.75
C ILE A 6 -8.54 -7.22 16.70
N TRP A 7 -9.34 -7.73 15.79
CA TRP A 7 -10.74 -7.38 15.65
C TRP A 7 -11.54 -7.70 16.92
N ILE A 8 -11.34 -8.90 17.49
CA ILE A 8 -11.94 -9.29 18.77
C ILE A 8 -11.45 -8.37 19.90
N ALA A 9 -10.15 -8.05 19.92
CA ALA A 9 -9.58 -7.18 20.95
C ALA A 9 -10.21 -5.78 20.94
N PHE A 10 -10.53 -5.19 19.79
CA PHE A 10 -11.22 -3.91 19.72
C PHE A 10 -12.56 -3.95 20.46
N PHE A 11 -13.38 -4.98 20.26
CA PHE A 11 -14.67 -5.09 20.97
C PHE A 11 -14.51 -5.34 22.47
N LEU A 12 -13.59 -6.24 22.84
CA LEU A 12 -13.37 -6.57 24.26
C LEU A 12 -12.76 -5.39 25.03
N LEU A 13 -11.81 -4.68 24.44
CA LEU A 13 -11.22 -3.48 25.05
C LEU A 13 -12.23 -2.34 25.11
N THR A 14 -13.03 -2.12 24.06
CA THR A 14 -14.16 -1.18 24.08
C THR A 14 -15.08 -1.44 25.27
N PHE A 15 -15.50 -2.69 25.44
CA PHE A 15 -16.37 -3.09 26.55
C PHE A 15 -15.69 -2.88 27.90
N ALA A 16 -14.42 -3.27 28.05
CA ALA A 16 -13.67 -3.10 29.29
C ALA A 16 -13.51 -1.62 29.67
N VAL A 17 -13.16 -0.75 28.70
CA VAL A 17 -13.01 0.69 28.94
C VAL A 17 -14.36 1.33 29.26
N ALA A 18 -15.45 0.94 28.58
CA ALA A 18 -16.79 1.40 28.89
C ALA A 18 -17.20 1.03 30.33
N LEU A 19 -16.90 -0.21 30.78
CA LEU A 19 -17.14 -0.62 32.17
C LEU A 19 -16.32 0.20 33.16
N ILE A 20 -15.03 0.43 32.90
CA ILE A 20 -14.17 1.24 33.77
C ILE A 20 -14.73 2.66 33.88
N ARG A 21 -15.11 3.30 32.77
CA ARG A 21 -15.73 4.64 32.77
C ARG A 21 -17.01 4.67 33.57
N THR A 22 -17.86 3.66 33.44
CA THR A 22 -19.12 3.59 34.18
C THR A 22 -18.89 3.40 35.70
N ILE A 23 -18.00 2.47 36.09
CA ILE A 23 -17.80 2.10 37.50
C ILE A 23 -17.01 3.18 38.25
N PHE A 24 -15.94 3.69 37.67
CA PHE A 24 -15.02 4.59 38.38
C PHE A 24 -15.30 6.07 38.14
N TYR A 25 -15.92 6.42 37.01
CA TYR A 25 -16.19 7.81 36.65
C TYR A 25 -17.70 8.14 36.60
N GLY A 26 -18.58 7.14 36.80
CA GLY A 26 -20.04 7.32 36.74
C GLY A 26 -20.59 7.66 35.36
N ASP A 27 -19.78 7.47 34.33
CA ASP A 27 -20.11 7.80 32.94
C ASP A 27 -20.93 6.67 32.29
N VAL A 28 -22.25 6.83 32.34
CA VAL A 28 -23.18 5.89 31.70
C VAL A 28 -23.46 6.24 30.23
N SER A 29 -23.08 7.45 29.76
CA SER A 29 -23.31 7.91 28.39
C SER A 29 -22.45 7.14 27.41
N VAL A 30 -21.28 6.62 27.85
CA VAL A 30 -20.35 5.86 27.02
C VAL A 30 -21.03 4.69 26.28
N TRP A 31 -22.06 4.08 26.87
CA TRP A 31 -22.76 2.97 26.21
C TRP A 31 -23.59 3.43 25.01
N SER A 32 -24.27 4.57 25.14
CA SER A 32 -24.99 5.16 24.01
C SER A 32 -24.05 5.67 22.94
N ASP A 33 -22.91 6.24 23.33
CA ASP A 33 -21.89 6.73 22.38
C ASP A 33 -21.27 5.58 21.58
N VAL A 34 -20.89 4.48 22.25
CA VAL A 34 -20.34 3.28 21.60
C VAL A 34 -21.35 2.63 20.66
N MET A 35 -22.61 2.50 21.09
CA MET A 35 -23.66 1.93 20.24
C MET A 35 -24.01 2.87 19.08
N GLY A 36 -24.10 4.18 19.32
CA GLY A 36 -24.28 5.18 18.26
C GLY A 36 -23.16 5.14 17.22
N ALA A 37 -21.90 5.03 17.68
CA ALA A 37 -20.74 4.89 16.81
C ALA A 37 -20.81 3.62 15.96
N SER A 38 -21.36 2.51 16.46
CA SER A 38 -21.50 1.28 15.67
C SER A 38 -22.41 1.47 14.47
N PHE A 39 -23.56 2.14 14.66
CA PHE A 39 -24.52 2.40 13.58
C PHE A 39 -23.99 3.45 12.59
N SER A 40 -23.43 4.55 13.09
CA SER A 40 -22.88 5.60 12.23
C SER A 40 -21.68 5.11 11.41
N SER A 41 -20.79 4.32 12.02
CA SER A 41 -19.65 3.72 11.29
C SER A 41 -20.10 2.71 10.23
N ALA A 42 -21.16 1.93 10.49
CA ALA A 42 -21.70 1.00 9.51
C ALA A 42 -22.31 1.74 8.31
N ALA A 43 -23.10 2.81 8.56
CA ALA A 43 -23.65 3.66 7.50
C ALA A 43 -22.54 4.34 6.70
N GLY A 44 -21.58 4.98 7.37
CA GLY A 44 -20.44 5.64 6.73
C GLY A 44 -19.58 4.69 5.91
N ALA A 45 -19.38 3.44 6.36
CA ALA A 45 -18.66 2.43 5.59
C ALA A 45 -19.34 2.09 4.26
N PHE A 46 -20.66 2.01 4.26
CA PHE A 46 -21.45 1.78 3.06
C PHE A 46 -21.42 2.98 2.11
N GLU A 47 -21.63 4.19 2.62
CA GLU A 47 -21.58 5.43 1.84
C GLU A 47 -20.21 5.62 1.20
N LEU A 48 -19.12 5.37 1.95
CA LEU A 48 -17.76 5.40 1.43
C LEU A 48 -17.60 4.43 0.26
N ALA A 49 -18.01 3.16 0.43
CA ALA A 49 -17.88 2.16 -0.63
C ALA A 49 -18.70 2.51 -1.88
N LEU A 50 -19.89 3.07 -1.69
CA LEU A 50 -20.73 3.55 -2.78
C LEU A 50 -20.03 4.68 -3.56
N GLY A 51 -19.47 5.66 -2.86
CA GLY A 51 -18.75 6.77 -3.47
C GLY A 51 -17.45 6.32 -4.19
N LEU A 52 -16.77 5.31 -3.65
CA LEU A 52 -15.61 4.72 -4.31
C LEU A 52 -15.94 4.08 -5.67
N THR A 53 -17.18 3.66 -5.89
CA THR A 53 -17.59 2.92 -7.09
C THR A 53 -17.28 3.66 -8.38
N GLY A 54 -17.61 4.97 -8.46
CA GLY A 54 -17.38 5.77 -9.66
C GLY A 54 -15.89 5.94 -9.97
N VAL A 55 -15.10 6.29 -8.97
CA VAL A 55 -13.66 6.57 -9.14
C VAL A 55 -12.88 5.28 -9.41
N LEU A 56 -13.22 4.16 -8.73
CA LEU A 56 -12.65 2.85 -9.05
C LEU A 56 -12.98 2.40 -10.47
N SER A 57 -14.25 2.59 -10.89
CA SER A 57 -14.66 2.26 -12.27
C SER A 57 -13.89 3.07 -13.30
N LEU A 58 -13.71 4.37 -13.08
CA LEU A 58 -12.90 5.24 -13.96
C LEU A 58 -11.48 4.70 -14.10
N TRP A 59 -10.79 4.51 -12.97
CA TRP A 59 -9.38 4.14 -13.00
C TRP A 59 -9.15 2.72 -13.50
N LEU A 60 -9.93 1.72 -13.06
CA LEU A 60 -9.81 0.35 -13.56
C LEU A 60 -10.19 0.25 -15.04
N GLY A 61 -11.13 1.10 -15.50
CA GLY A 61 -11.44 1.23 -16.92
C GLY A 61 -10.24 1.74 -17.74
N LEU A 62 -9.59 2.82 -17.30
CA LEU A 62 -8.39 3.36 -17.95
C LEU A 62 -7.22 2.36 -17.93
N MET A 63 -7.01 1.72 -16.78
CA MET A 63 -5.97 0.69 -16.63
C MET A 63 -6.18 -0.51 -17.56
N LYS A 64 -7.44 -0.91 -17.78
CA LYS A 64 -7.76 -2.01 -18.71
C LYS A 64 -7.40 -1.70 -20.15
N ILE A 65 -7.51 -0.42 -20.56
CA ILE A 65 -6.99 0.03 -21.86
C ILE A 65 -5.48 -0.20 -21.94
N GLY A 66 -4.72 0.24 -20.93
CA GLY A 66 -3.26 0.04 -20.87
C GLY A 66 -2.85 -1.43 -20.87
N GLU A 67 -3.58 -2.28 -20.12
CA GLU A 67 -3.38 -3.73 -20.08
C GLU A 67 -3.57 -4.35 -21.48
N ARG A 68 -4.71 -4.11 -22.12
CA ARG A 68 -5.01 -4.63 -23.47
C ARG A 68 -4.07 -4.07 -24.54
N ALA A 69 -3.61 -2.82 -24.38
CA ALA A 69 -2.61 -2.22 -25.24
C ALA A 69 -1.19 -2.79 -25.05
N GLY A 70 -0.99 -3.68 -24.09
CA GLY A 70 0.29 -4.36 -23.84
C GLY A 70 1.33 -3.49 -23.13
N VAL A 71 0.93 -2.43 -22.45
CA VAL A 71 1.83 -1.53 -21.69
C VAL A 71 2.62 -2.30 -20.65
N ILE A 72 1.99 -3.27 -19.95
CA ILE A 72 2.66 -4.14 -18.98
C ILE A 72 3.86 -4.86 -19.63
N ARG A 73 3.69 -5.36 -20.85
CA ARG A 73 4.78 -6.07 -21.59
C ARG A 73 5.94 -5.14 -21.94
N VAL A 74 5.63 -3.90 -22.32
CA VAL A 74 6.67 -2.90 -22.62
C VAL A 74 7.44 -2.55 -21.35
N PHE A 75 6.72 -2.32 -20.26
CA PHE A 75 7.33 -2.03 -18.96
C PHE A 75 8.16 -3.20 -18.43
N GLY A 76 7.68 -4.45 -18.59
CA GLY A 76 8.41 -5.65 -18.24
C GLY A 76 9.74 -5.77 -18.95
N ARG A 77 9.80 -5.39 -20.24
CA ARG A 77 11.07 -5.35 -20.99
C ARG A 77 12.04 -4.29 -20.46
N LEU A 78 11.52 -3.14 -20.04
CA LEU A 78 12.34 -2.06 -19.48
C LEU A 78 13.02 -2.48 -18.17
N VAL A 79 12.29 -3.15 -17.27
CA VAL A 79 12.81 -3.57 -15.96
C VAL A 79 13.55 -4.92 -15.99
N SER A 80 13.43 -5.68 -17.09
CA SER A 80 14.05 -7.00 -17.28
C SER A 80 15.56 -7.04 -16.96
N PRO A 81 16.41 -6.06 -17.34
CA PRO A 81 17.85 -6.12 -17.05
C PRO A 81 18.14 -6.13 -15.53
N LEU A 82 17.39 -5.37 -14.74
CA LEU A 82 17.49 -5.37 -13.29
C LEU A 82 17.11 -6.73 -12.71
N PHE A 83 15.89 -7.20 -13.04
CA PHE A 83 15.35 -8.41 -12.45
C PHE A 83 16.11 -9.67 -12.82
N SER A 84 16.70 -9.74 -14.02
CA SER A 84 17.55 -10.88 -14.40
C SER A 84 18.80 -11.01 -13.50
N ARG A 85 19.24 -9.94 -12.84
CA ARG A 85 20.34 -9.95 -11.86
C ARG A 85 19.88 -10.30 -10.45
N LEU A 86 18.64 -9.99 -10.11
CA LEU A 86 18.07 -10.29 -8.80
C LEU A 86 17.66 -11.78 -8.64
N PHE A 87 17.55 -12.52 -9.74
CA PHE A 87 17.14 -13.93 -9.77
C PHE A 87 18.20 -14.84 -10.37
N PRO A 88 19.45 -14.88 -9.83
CA PRO A 88 20.55 -15.65 -10.43
C PRO A 88 20.30 -17.16 -10.44
N GLY A 89 19.41 -17.67 -9.56
CA GLY A 89 19.03 -19.08 -9.50
C GLY A 89 17.94 -19.50 -10.48
N VAL A 90 17.42 -18.59 -11.30
CA VAL A 90 16.40 -18.87 -12.31
C VAL A 90 17.06 -18.80 -13.70
N PRO A 91 16.98 -19.85 -14.53
CA PRO A 91 17.51 -19.81 -15.90
C PRO A 91 16.85 -18.68 -16.70
N LYS A 92 17.64 -17.97 -17.52
CA LYS A 92 17.16 -16.77 -18.23
C LYS A 92 16.00 -17.06 -19.18
N ASP A 93 15.99 -18.24 -19.76
CA ASP A 93 14.95 -18.67 -20.71
C ASP A 93 13.76 -19.38 -20.04
N HIS A 94 13.77 -19.49 -18.70
CA HIS A 94 12.69 -20.12 -17.97
C HIS A 94 11.45 -19.22 -17.93
N PRO A 95 10.22 -19.76 -18.11
CA PRO A 95 8.98 -18.97 -18.12
C PRO A 95 8.78 -18.09 -16.89
N ALA A 96 9.26 -18.54 -15.71
CA ALA A 96 9.19 -17.80 -14.46
C ALA A 96 9.75 -16.37 -14.57
N MET A 97 10.82 -16.16 -15.35
CA MET A 97 11.36 -14.81 -15.55
C MET A 97 10.35 -13.89 -16.22
N GLY A 98 9.64 -14.39 -17.24
CA GLY A 98 8.57 -13.64 -17.92
C GLY A 98 7.41 -13.31 -16.97
N SER A 99 6.96 -14.28 -16.20
CA SER A 99 5.86 -14.10 -15.24
C SER A 99 6.24 -13.15 -14.10
N ILE A 100 7.47 -13.21 -13.58
CA ILE A 100 8.01 -12.26 -12.59
C ILE A 100 7.99 -10.83 -13.16
N PHE A 101 8.53 -10.63 -14.38
CA PHE A 101 8.57 -9.29 -14.99
C PHE A 101 7.18 -8.71 -15.20
N MET A 102 6.24 -9.53 -15.64
CA MET A 102 4.86 -9.11 -15.87
C MET A 102 4.16 -8.77 -14.56
N ASN A 103 4.33 -9.58 -13.51
CA ASN A 103 3.75 -9.31 -12.19
C ASN A 103 4.29 -8.01 -11.59
N VAL A 104 5.62 -7.85 -11.53
CA VAL A 104 6.23 -6.63 -10.97
C VAL A 104 5.83 -5.40 -11.77
N SER A 105 5.79 -5.50 -13.10
CA SER A 105 5.35 -4.40 -13.96
C SER A 105 3.88 -4.04 -13.72
N ALA A 106 3.02 -5.02 -13.49
CA ALA A 106 1.63 -4.79 -13.15
C ALA A 106 1.48 -4.08 -11.80
N ASN A 107 2.23 -4.50 -10.77
CA ASN A 107 2.28 -3.84 -9.47
C ASN A 107 2.79 -2.40 -9.58
N MET A 108 3.90 -2.17 -10.31
CA MET A 108 4.44 -0.82 -10.53
C MET A 108 3.43 0.12 -11.18
N LEU A 109 2.58 -0.38 -12.04
CA LEU A 109 1.53 0.37 -12.71
C LEU A 109 0.23 0.45 -11.89
N GLY A 110 0.16 -0.17 -10.70
CA GLY A 110 -1.06 -0.20 -9.87
C GLY A 110 -2.17 -1.09 -10.42
N LEU A 111 -1.81 -2.09 -11.26
CA LEU A 111 -2.75 -3.03 -11.89
C LEU A 111 -2.97 -4.26 -11.01
N ASP A 112 -3.49 -4.07 -9.79
CA ASP A 112 -3.63 -5.12 -8.76
C ASP A 112 -4.38 -6.36 -9.26
N ASN A 113 -5.43 -6.16 -10.08
CA ASN A 113 -6.23 -7.24 -10.64
C ASN A 113 -5.43 -8.13 -11.60
N ALA A 114 -4.47 -7.56 -12.33
CA ALA A 114 -3.58 -8.30 -13.22
C ALA A 114 -2.36 -8.87 -12.47
N ALA A 115 -1.89 -8.18 -11.45
CA ALA A 115 -0.69 -8.54 -10.71
C ALA A 115 -0.85 -9.88 -9.98
N THR A 116 -1.96 -10.10 -9.26
CA THR A 116 -2.15 -11.33 -8.46
C THR A 116 -2.12 -12.61 -9.31
N PRO A 117 -2.88 -12.76 -10.41
CA PRO A 117 -2.79 -13.95 -11.27
C PRO A 117 -1.40 -14.18 -11.86
N LEU A 118 -0.72 -13.11 -12.27
CA LEU A 118 0.65 -13.18 -12.79
C LEU A 118 1.63 -13.64 -11.71
N GLY A 119 1.45 -13.17 -10.47
CA GLY A 119 2.26 -13.59 -9.33
C GLY A 119 2.05 -15.05 -8.94
N LEU A 120 0.81 -15.52 -8.95
CA LEU A 120 0.48 -16.94 -8.73
C LEU A 120 1.16 -17.83 -9.80
N LYS A 121 1.11 -17.40 -11.05
CA LYS A 121 1.78 -18.09 -12.16
C LYS A 121 3.29 -18.10 -11.96
N ALA A 122 3.91 -16.96 -11.63
CA ALA A 122 5.33 -16.87 -11.33
C ALA A 122 5.74 -17.82 -10.20
N MET A 123 4.94 -17.91 -9.12
CA MET A 123 5.20 -18.82 -8.01
C MET A 123 5.10 -20.29 -8.40
N GLN A 124 4.13 -20.66 -9.25
CA GLN A 124 4.01 -22.03 -9.78
C GLN A 124 5.24 -22.41 -10.60
N GLU A 125 5.65 -21.52 -11.51
CA GLU A 125 6.84 -21.74 -12.35
C GLU A 125 8.15 -21.76 -11.53
N LEU A 126 8.27 -20.95 -10.46
CA LEU A 126 9.38 -21.03 -9.51
C LEU A 126 9.37 -22.33 -8.69
N GLN A 127 8.17 -22.87 -8.41
CA GLN A 127 8.02 -24.13 -7.70
C GLN A 127 8.45 -25.33 -8.53
N GLU A 128 8.38 -25.26 -9.88
CA GLU A 128 8.94 -26.29 -10.76
C GLU A 128 10.44 -26.44 -10.56
N LEU A 129 11.17 -25.33 -10.41
CA LEU A 129 12.59 -25.27 -10.16
C LEU A 129 12.98 -25.65 -8.72
N ASN A 130 12.02 -25.74 -7.81
CA ASN A 130 12.28 -25.97 -6.40
C ASN A 130 12.54 -27.43 -6.07
N GLY A 131 13.74 -27.76 -5.63
CA GLY A 131 14.12 -29.10 -5.21
C GLY A 131 13.50 -29.56 -3.87
N ARG A 132 13.02 -28.58 -3.04
CA ARG A 132 12.36 -28.86 -1.73
C ARG A 132 11.00 -28.20 -1.71
N LYS A 133 9.97 -28.91 -2.10
CA LYS A 133 8.63 -28.37 -2.36
C LYS A 133 7.98 -27.68 -1.16
N ASP A 134 8.35 -28.01 0.08
CA ASP A 134 7.82 -27.42 1.32
C ASP A 134 8.59 -26.17 1.80
N THR A 135 9.73 -25.85 1.17
CA THR A 135 10.68 -24.83 1.64
C THR A 135 10.88 -23.75 0.57
N ALA A 136 10.77 -22.48 0.95
CA ALA A 136 10.98 -21.35 0.03
C ALA A 136 12.42 -21.31 -0.54
N THR A 137 12.55 -21.09 -1.84
CA THR A 137 13.85 -20.82 -2.47
C THR A 137 14.25 -19.34 -2.33
N ASP A 138 15.51 -19.02 -2.59
CA ASP A 138 15.99 -17.64 -2.59
C ASP A 138 15.25 -16.78 -3.64
N ALA A 139 14.97 -17.34 -4.81
CA ALA A 139 14.18 -16.67 -5.84
C ALA A 139 12.74 -16.39 -5.39
N MET A 140 12.07 -17.35 -4.77
CA MET A 140 10.73 -17.14 -4.21
C MET A 140 10.71 -16.06 -3.13
N ILE A 141 11.74 -16.01 -2.28
CA ILE A 141 11.86 -15.00 -1.23
C ILE A 141 12.10 -13.61 -1.83
N MET A 142 12.99 -13.49 -2.81
CA MET A 142 13.21 -12.23 -3.56
C MET A 142 11.91 -11.75 -4.19
N PHE A 143 11.20 -12.63 -4.88
CA PHE A 143 9.93 -12.32 -5.52
C PHE A 143 8.87 -11.85 -4.52
N LEU A 144 8.77 -12.54 -3.37
CA LEU A 144 7.83 -12.17 -2.31
C LEU A 144 8.15 -10.78 -1.73
N VAL A 145 9.42 -10.48 -1.42
CA VAL A 145 9.79 -9.20 -0.82
C VAL A 145 9.61 -8.05 -1.82
N LEU A 146 9.87 -8.27 -3.11
CA LEU A 146 9.58 -7.28 -4.15
C LEU A 146 8.08 -6.95 -4.23
N ASN A 147 7.21 -7.95 -4.10
CA ASN A 147 5.77 -7.70 -4.04
C ASN A 147 5.36 -7.02 -2.73
N ALA A 148 5.89 -7.47 -1.58
CA ALA A 148 5.59 -6.87 -0.28
C ALA A 148 6.09 -5.42 -0.15
N SER A 149 7.26 -5.08 -0.71
CA SER A 149 7.75 -3.69 -0.74
C SER A 149 6.92 -2.76 -1.63
N GLY A 150 6.09 -3.34 -2.51
CA GLY A 150 4.99 -2.66 -3.18
C GLY A 150 5.39 -1.47 -4.04
N LEU A 151 6.51 -1.54 -4.79
CA LEU A 151 6.91 -0.43 -5.67
C LEU A 151 5.75 -0.06 -6.59
N CYS A 152 5.05 1.01 -6.25
CA CYS A 152 3.89 1.52 -6.98
C CYS A 152 4.22 2.91 -7.52
N LEU A 153 4.17 3.05 -8.85
CA LEU A 153 4.35 4.34 -9.51
C LEU A 153 3.07 5.16 -9.54
N ILE A 154 1.91 4.52 -9.35
CA ILE A 154 0.61 5.17 -9.48
C ILE A 154 -0.31 4.69 -8.34
N PRO A 155 -0.26 5.33 -7.14
CA PRO A 155 -0.99 4.90 -5.95
C PRO A 155 -2.48 5.31 -6.02
N ILE A 156 -3.20 4.86 -7.06
CA ILE A 156 -4.58 5.28 -7.36
C ILE A 156 -5.51 5.01 -6.18
N SER A 157 -5.40 3.84 -5.56
CA SER A 157 -6.32 3.44 -4.48
C SER A 157 -6.35 4.45 -3.34
N ILE A 158 -5.21 5.00 -2.95
CA ILE A 158 -5.13 5.98 -1.85
C ILE A 158 -5.77 7.31 -2.27
N MET A 159 -5.48 7.77 -3.50
CA MET A 159 -6.07 9.00 -4.03
C MET A 159 -7.59 8.90 -4.13
N VAL A 160 -8.12 7.71 -4.49
CA VAL A 160 -9.56 7.46 -4.54
C VAL A 160 -10.21 7.61 -3.17
N TYR A 161 -9.61 7.06 -2.10
CA TYR A 161 -10.11 7.22 -0.73
C TYR A 161 -10.07 8.68 -0.28
N ARG A 162 -9.00 9.41 -0.60
CA ARG A 162 -8.89 10.83 -0.28
C ARG A 162 -9.93 11.68 -1.02
N ALA A 163 -10.13 11.41 -2.31
CA ALA A 163 -11.17 12.09 -3.11
C ALA A 163 -12.56 11.86 -2.50
N GLN A 164 -12.87 10.63 -2.10
CA GLN A 164 -14.14 10.30 -1.48
C GLN A 164 -14.31 10.93 -0.09
N ALA A 165 -13.23 11.09 0.66
CA ALA A 165 -13.23 11.77 1.95
C ALA A 165 -13.31 13.32 1.81
N GLY A 166 -13.32 13.86 0.58
CA GLY A 166 -13.45 15.29 0.31
C GLY A 166 -12.16 16.08 0.45
N ALA A 167 -10.99 15.45 0.19
CA ALA A 167 -9.72 16.16 0.15
C ALA A 167 -9.72 17.29 -0.90
N ALA A 168 -9.12 18.42 -0.55
CA ALA A 168 -9.00 19.58 -1.46
C ALA A 168 -8.15 19.22 -2.69
N ASP A 169 -7.06 18.50 -2.51
CA ASP A 169 -6.28 17.84 -3.56
C ASP A 169 -6.03 16.37 -3.20
N PRO A 170 -6.78 15.43 -3.79
CA PRO A 170 -6.57 14.00 -3.53
C PRO A 170 -5.20 13.49 -3.94
N THR A 171 -4.50 14.21 -4.82
CA THR A 171 -3.22 13.80 -5.40
C THR A 171 -1.99 14.31 -4.65
N ASP A 172 -2.13 15.15 -3.64
CA ASP A 172 -1.02 15.76 -2.89
C ASP A 172 -0.11 14.71 -2.22
N VAL A 173 -0.67 13.56 -1.80
CA VAL A 173 0.07 12.43 -1.21
C VAL A 173 0.83 11.57 -2.22
N PHE A 174 0.71 11.87 -3.52
CA PHE A 174 1.35 11.07 -4.58
C PHE A 174 2.88 11.01 -4.42
N MET A 175 3.53 12.18 -4.29
CA MET A 175 4.98 12.26 -4.16
C MET A 175 5.50 11.63 -2.85
N PRO A 176 4.91 11.89 -1.68
CA PRO A 176 5.26 11.17 -0.44
C PRO A 176 5.17 9.65 -0.57
N ILE A 177 4.09 9.12 -1.17
CA ILE A 177 3.92 7.69 -1.38
C ILE A 177 5.00 7.15 -2.34
N LEU A 178 5.24 7.83 -3.46
CA LEU A 178 6.26 7.42 -4.43
C LEU A 178 7.64 7.35 -3.77
N LEU A 179 8.00 8.35 -2.97
CA LEU A 179 9.24 8.36 -2.21
C LEU A 179 9.32 7.17 -1.24
N ALA A 180 8.26 6.92 -0.47
CA ALA A 180 8.21 5.85 0.51
C ALA A 180 8.31 4.45 -0.13
N THR A 181 7.62 4.20 -1.25
CA THR A 181 7.69 2.90 -1.93
C THR A 181 9.07 2.66 -2.56
N PHE A 182 9.70 3.70 -3.08
CA PHE A 182 11.08 3.60 -3.59
C PHE A 182 12.07 3.23 -2.48
N VAL A 183 11.98 3.89 -1.32
CA VAL A 183 12.86 3.61 -0.18
C VAL A 183 12.63 2.19 0.34
N ALA A 184 11.38 1.77 0.52
CA ALA A 184 11.04 0.41 0.94
C ALA A 184 11.60 -0.66 -0.01
N THR A 185 11.42 -0.46 -1.31
CA THR A 185 11.90 -1.40 -2.34
C THR A 185 13.42 -1.42 -2.40
N LEU A 186 14.06 -0.26 -2.36
CA LEU A 186 15.52 -0.14 -2.39
C LEU A 186 16.15 -0.88 -1.21
N VAL A 187 15.66 -0.65 0.01
CA VAL A 187 16.16 -1.32 1.22
C VAL A 187 15.88 -2.82 1.16
N GLY A 188 14.69 -3.24 0.73
CA GLY A 188 14.34 -4.65 0.56
C GLY A 188 15.28 -5.37 -0.42
N ILE A 189 15.54 -4.76 -1.59
CA ILE A 189 16.47 -5.31 -2.59
C ILE A 189 17.89 -5.39 -2.03
N ILE A 190 18.42 -4.32 -1.47
CA ILE A 190 19.80 -4.28 -0.94
C ILE A 190 19.97 -5.34 0.16
N ALA A 191 19.04 -5.39 1.11
CA ALA A 191 19.09 -6.34 2.22
C ALA A 191 19.08 -7.80 1.73
N LEU A 192 18.23 -8.12 0.73
CA LEU A 192 18.21 -9.45 0.12
C LEU A 192 19.43 -9.75 -0.73
N CYS A 193 19.96 -8.78 -1.48
CA CYS A 193 21.21 -8.96 -2.22
C CYS A 193 22.36 -9.34 -1.27
N ILE A 194 22.48 -8.65 -0.13
CA ILE A 194 23.47 -8.98 0.91
C ILE A 194 23.23 -10.41 1.45
N ARG A 195 21.98 -10.73 1.79
CA ARG A 195 21.61 -12.04 2.37
C ARG A 195 21.84 -13.20 1.41
N GLN A 196 21.50 -13.01 0.15
CA GLN A 196 21.61 -14.03 -0.92
C GLN A 196 22.98 -14.00 -1.62
N ARG A 197 23.90 -13.13 -1.15
CA ARG A 197 25.25 -12.96 -1.73
C ARG A 197 25.23 -12.62 -3.24
N ILE A 198 24.22 -11.85 -3.66
CA ILE A 198 24.16 -11.29 -5.01
C ILE A 198 25.19 -10.16 -5.08
N LYS A 199 26.00 -10.13 -6.13
CA LYS A 199 27.06 -9.13 -6.29
C LYS A 199 26.44 -7.74 -6.53
N LEU A 200 26.38 -6.91 -5.48
CA LEU A 200 25.91 -5.52 -5.59
C LEU A 200 26.78 -4.67 -6.53
N ALA A 201 28.04 -5.05 -6.73
CA ALA A 201 28.96 -4.39 -7.66
C ALA A 201 28.71 -4.74 -9.16
N ASP A 202 27.65 -5.48 -9.48
CA ASP A 202 27.24 -5.69 -10.88
C ASP A 202 26.87 -4.35 -11.53
N PRO A 203 27.42 -3.98 -12.69
CA PRO A 203 27.20 -2.67 -13.31
C PRO A 203 25.70 -2.37 -13.56
N VAL A 204 24.90 -3.38 -13.88
CA VAL A 204 23.45 -3.22 -14.09
C VAL A 204 22.74 -2.91 -12.78
N LEU A 205 23.07 -3.65 -11.70
CA LEU A 205 22.51 -3.39 -10.37
C LEU A 205 22.93 -2.01 -9.86
N LEU A 206 24.20 -1.65 -10.00
CA LEU A 206 24.69 -0.33 -9.60
C LEU A 206 24.00 0.80 -10.37
N ALA A 207 23.82 0.63 -11.68
CA ALA A 207 23.12 1.64 -12.48
C ALA A 207 21.66 1.81 -12.07
N TRP A 208 20.94 0.71 -11.80
CA TRP A 208 19.55 0.76 -11.37
C TRP A 208 19.39 1.25 -9.92
N LEU A 209 20.14 0.67 -8.98
CA LEU A 209 20.06 1.07 -7.57
C LEU A 209 20.60 2.49 -7.37
N GLY A 210 21.70 2.84 -8.06
CA GLY A 210 22.24 4.19 -8.06
C GLY A 210 21.31 5.19 -8.71
N GLY A 211 20.67 4.84 -9.83
CA GLY A 211 19.66 5.66 -10.50
C GLY A 211 18.43 5.88 -9.62
N MET A 212 17.91 4.84 -8.98
CA MET A 212 16.82 4.97 -8.02
C MET A 212 17.22 5.87 -6.84
N SER A 213 18.41 5.64 -6.27
CA SER A 213 18.92 6.48 -5.17
C SER A 213 19.09 7.94 -5.58
N ALA A 214 19.58 8.19 -6.81
CA ALA A 214 19.72 9.54 -7.34
C ALA A 214 18.36 10.23 -7.54
N VAL A 215 17.35 9.50 -8.02
CA VAL A 215 15.97 10.01 -8.15
C VAL A 215 15.42 10.38 -6.77
N ILE A 216 15.55 9.48 -5.77
CA ILE A 216 15.11 9.74 -4.39
C ILE A 216 15.83 10.97 -3.82
N ALA A 217 17.17 10.99 -3.91
CA ALA A 217 17.96 12.11 -3.41
C ALA A 217 17.62 13.42 -4.12
N GLY A 218 17.42 13.37 -5.43
CA GLY A 218 17.02 14.52 -6.23
C GLY A 218 15.63 15.05 -5.84
N MET A 219 14.66 14.17 -5.62
CA MET A 219 13.32 14.54 -5.14
C MET A 219 13.40 15.18 -3.75
N VAL A 220 14.08 14.53 -2.79
CA VAL A 220 14.25 15.07 -1.44
C VAL A 220 14.93 16.44 -1.49
N TRP A 221 16.04 16.57 -2.22
CA TRP A 221 16.76 17.83 -2.35
C TRP A 221 15.88 18.92 -2.98
N PHE A 222 15.17 18.60 -4.07
CA PHE A 222 14.31 19.57 -4.76
C PHE A 222 13.21 20.07 -3.83
N PHE A 223 12.42 19.16 -3.25
CA PHE A 223 11.29 19.55 -2.40
C PHE A 223 11.72 20.20 -1.09
N SER A 224 12.83 19.76 -0.46
CA SER A 224 13.37 20.38 0.74
C SER A 224 14.00 21.77 0.48
N SER A 225 14.30 22.10 -0.77
CA SER A 225 14.84 23.44 -1.14
C SER A 225 13.75 24.46 -1.43
N LEU A 226 12.48 24.04 -1.55
CA LEU A 226 11.35 24.91 -1.83
C LEU A 226 10.76 25.49 -0.53
N PRO A 227 10.18 26.73 -0.60
CA PRO A 227 9.30 27.22 0.46
C PRO A 227 8.07 26.29 0.59
N GLN A 228 7.61 26.04 1.82
CA GLN A 228 6.54 25.09 2.14
C GLN A 228 5.27 25.33 1.30
N GLU A 229 4.89 26.58 1.08
CA GLU A 229 3.75 26.97 0.23
C GLU A 229 3.90 26.47 -1.22
N SER A 230 5.13 26.42 -1.73
CA SER A 230 5.43 25.98 -3.09
C SER A 230 5.51 24.45 -3.21
N VAL A 231 5.83 23.74 -2.14
CA VAL A 231 5.95 22.27 -2.14
C VAL A 231 4.62 21.64 -2.57
N SER A 232 3.51 22.05 -1.96
CA SER A 232 2.17 21.54 -2.30
C SER A 232 1.83 21.80 -3.77
N LEU A 233 2.08 23.03 -4.27
CA LEU A 233 1.81 23.42 -5.64
C LEU A 233 2.59 22.58 -6.66
N TYR A 234 3.91 22.44 -6.47
CA TYR A 234 4.76 21.70 -7.41
C TYR A 234 4.54 20.19 -7.30
N SER A 235 4.29 19.66 -6.10
CA SER A 235 3.94 18.25 -5.91
C SER A 235 2.63 17.88 -6.60
N GLY A 236 1.56 18.69 -6.38
CA GLY A 236 0.27 18.50 -7.03
C GLY A 236 0.37 18.64 -8.55
N PHE A 237 1.09 19.66 -9.06
CA PHE A 237 1.33 19.80 -10.50
C PHE A 237 2.04 18.58 -11.09
N ALA A 238 3.12 18.10 -10.46
CA ALA A 238 3.88 16.97 -10.94
C ALA A 238 3.01 15.68 -10.93
N ALA A 239 2.24 15.47 -9.86
CA ALA A 239 1.33 14.34 -9.73
C ALA A 239 0.25 14.34 -10.82
N ASN A 240 -0.45 15.45 -10.96
CA ASN A 240 -1.56 15.59 -11.93
C ASN A 240 -1.05 15.52 -13.39
N CYS A 241 0.10 16.12 -13.68
CA CYS A 241 0.74 16.03 -14.99
C CYS A 241 1.12 14.59 -15.32
N LEU A 242 1.74 13.86 -14.37
CA LEU A 242 2.13 12.46 -14.56
C LEU A 242 0.91 11.57 -14.78
N LEU A 243 -0.16 11.72 -13.97
CA LEU A 243 -1.40 10.97 -14.13
C LEU A 243 -2.03 11.22 -15.50
N MET A 244 -2.06 12.48 -15.95
CA MET A 244 -2.57 12.81 -17.29
C MET A 244 -1.70 12.21 -18.39
N CYS A 245 -0.37 12.23 -18.25
CA CYS A 245 0.55 11.56 -19.18
C CYS A 245 0.30 10.05 -19.24
N VAL A 246 0.01 9.41 -18.12
CA VAL A 246 -0.34 7.98 -18.08
C VAL A 246 -1.63 7.70 -18.83
N ILE A 247 -2.68 8.50 -18.59
CA ILE A 247 -3.97 8.37 -19.28
C ILE A 247 -3.78 8.49 -20.80
N VAL A 248 -3.11 9.58 -21.23
CA VAL A 248 -2.83 9.83 -22.65
C VAL A 248 -1.95 8.72 -23.21
N GLY A 249 -0.95 8.25 -22.46
CA GLY A 249 -0.09 7.15 -22.86
C GLY A 249 -0.85 5.84 -23.10
N PHE A 250 -1.82 5.52 -22.24
CA PHE A 250 -2.70 4.35 -22.43
C PHE A 250 -3.58 4.48 -23.68
N ILE A 251 -4.15 5.68 -23.91
CA ILE A 251 -4.96 5.95 -25.09
C ILE A 251 -4.11 5.83 -26.36
N LEU A 252 -2.92 6.43 -26.40
CA LEU A 252 -2.03 6.36 -27.56
C LEU A 252 -1.55 4.93 -27.83
N ALA A 253 -1.24 4.17 -26.76
CA ALA A 253 -0.90 2.75 -26.88
C ALA A 253 -2.09 1.94 -27.44
N GLY A 254 -3.30 2.22 -26.97
CA GLY A 254 -4.52 1.61 -27.45
C GLY A 254 -4.81 1.90 -28.94
N LEU A 255 -4.62 3.15 -29.34
CA LEU A 255 -4.73 3.57 -30.76
C LEU A 255 -3.73 2.81 -31.63
N ARG A 256 -2.46 2.75 -31.19
CA ARG A 256 -1.41 2.02 -31.92
C ARG A 256 -1.71 0.54 -32.08
N GLN A 257 -2.29 -0.09 -31.06
CA GLN A 257 -2.67 -1.51 -31.11
C GLN A 257 -4.05 -1.76 -31.73
N ARG A 258 -4.76 -0.69 -32.15
CA ARG A 258 -6.09 -0.74 -32.77
C ARG A 258 -7.10 -1.51 -31.92
N ILE A 259 -7.03 -1.41 -30.58
CA ILE A 259 -8.00 -2.05 -29.69
C ILE A 259 -9.30 -1.23 -29.64
N ASN A 260 -10.42 -1.89 -29.35
CA ASN A 260 -11.66 -1.20 -28.99
C ASN A 260 -11.53 -0.66 -27.55
N MET A 261 -11.10 0.61 -27.43
CA MET A 261 -10.80 1.23 -26.13
C MET A 261 -12.06 1.42 -25.28
N TYR A 262 -13.21 1.70 -25.92
CA TYR A 262 -14.45 1.88 -25.20
C TYR A 262 -14.90 0.56 -24.53
N GLU A 263 -14.85 -0.55 -25.25
CA GLU A 263 -15.17 -1.87 -24.66
C GLU A 263 -14.16 -2.27 -23.57
N ALA A 264 -12.85 -2.02 -23.78
CA ALA A 264 -11.85 -2.27 -22.77
C ALA A 264 -12.12 -1.44 -21.51
N PHE A 265 -12.47 -0.16 -21.67
CA PHE A 265 -12.86 0.70 -20.54
C PHE A 265 -14.07 0.14 -19.79
N ILE A 266 -15.14 -0.22 -20.50
CA ILE A 266 -16.36 -0.76 -19.87
C ILE A 266 -16.08 -2.06 -19.11
N GLU A 267 -15.24 -2.93 -19.65
CA GLU A 267 -14.81 -4.15 -18.96
C GLU A 267 -14.10 -3.83 -17.63
N GLY A 268 -13.09 -2.95 -17.65
CA GLY A 268 -12.39 -2.55 -16.44
C GLY A 268 -13.28 -1.77 -15.47
N ALA A 269 -14.22 -0.97 -15.96
CA ALA A 269 -15.19 -0.25 -15.13
C ALA A 269 -16.14 -1.21 -14.39
N ARG A 270 -16.53 -2.33 -15.00
CA ARG A 270 -17.29 -3.39 -14.32
C ARG A 270 -16.49 -4.06 -13.21
N ASP A 271 -15.19 -4.27 -13.44
CA ASP A 271 -14.28 -4.77 -12.39
C ASP A 271 -14.20 -3.78 -11.22
N GLY A 272 -14.17 -2.48 -11.50
CA GLY A 272 -14.19 -1.41 -10.49
C GLY A 272 -15.45 -1.44 -9.63
N PHE A 273 -16.61 -1.55 -10.26
CA PHE A 273 -17.90 -1.70 -9.57
C PHE A 273 -17.90 -2.95 -8.68
N THR A 274 -17.48 -4.08 -9.23
CA THR A 274 -17.42 -5.36 -8.50
C THR A 274 -16.49 -5.26 -7.30
N THR A 275 -15.35 -4.58 -7.44
CA THR A 275 -14.38 -4.34 -6.36
C THR A 275 -15.00 -3.49 -5.27
N ALA A 276 -15.68 -2.39 -5.61
CA ALA A 276 -16.35 -1.52 -4.64
C ALA A 276 -17.40 -2.29 -3.81
N VAL A 277 -18.20 -3.14 -4.43
CA VAL A 277 -19.18 -3.97 -3.72
C VAL A 277 -18.49 -5.00 -2.80
N LYS A 278 -17.42 -5.65 -3.26
CA LYS A 278 -16.70 -6.66 -2.49
C LYS A 278 -16.02 -6.11 -1.24
N ILE A 279 -15.63 -4.83 -1.22
CA ILE A 279 -14.96 -4.24 -0.05
C ILE A 279 -15.95 -3.84 1.05
N ILE A 280 -17.25 -3.67 0.80
CA ILE A 280 -18.26 -3.25 1.78
C ILE A 280 -18.19 -4.04 3.08
N PRO A 281 -18.27 -5.40 3.08
CA PRO A 281 -18.24 -6.16 4.33
C PRO A 281 -16.97 -5.95 5.16
N TYR A 282 -15.84 -5.78 4.48
CA TYR A 282 -14.55 -5.54 5.15
C TYR A 282 -14.48 -4.14 5.75
N LEU A 283 -14.99 -3.12 5.03
CA LEU A 283 -15.07 -1.74 5.56
C LEU A 283 -16.03 -1.67 6.75
N VAL A 284 -17.21 -2.27 6.66
CA VAL A 284 -18.16 -2.31 7.78
C VAL A 284 -17.52 -2.97 8.99
N ALA A 285 -16.93 -4.17 8.82
CA ALA A 285 -16.33 -4.89 9.94
C ALA A 285 -15.25 -4.08 10.65
N ILE A 286 -14.37 -3.43 9.90
CA ILE A 286 -13.22 -2.73 10.48
C ILE A 286 -13.60 -1.35 11.01
N LEU A 287 -14.38 -0.56 10.27
CA LEU A 287 -14.77 0.79 10.69
C LEU A 287 -15.72 0.77 11.90
N VAL A 288 -16.61 -0.23 12.00
CA VAL A 288 -17.43 -0.42 13.21
C VAL A 288 -16.56 -0.73 14.43
N ALA A 289 -15.62 -1.66 14.30
CA ALA A 289 -14.72 -2.02 15.41
C ALA A 289 -13.87 -0.83 15.87
N ILE A 290 -13.31 -0.05 14.93
CA ILE A 290 -12.50 1.13 15.22
C ILE A 290 -13.38 2.25 15.79
N GLY A 291 -14.54 2.52 15.21
CA GLY A 291 -15.46 3.56 15.66
C GLY A 291 -15.93 3.33 17.09
N MET A 292 -16.30 2.10 17.44
CA MET A 292 -16.65 1.73 18.82
C MET A 292 -15.44 1.86 19.76
N PHE A 293 -14.25 1.44 19.34
CA PHE A 293 -13.01 1.55 20.12
C PHE A 293 -12.64 3.00 20.40
N ARG A 294 -12.80 3.89 19.41
CA ARG A 294 -12.60 5.33 19.54
C ARG A 294 -13.67 5.94 20.46
N ALA A 295 -14.95 5.65 20.25
CA ALA A 295 -16.05 6.19 21.06
C ALA A 295 -15.96 5.80 22.54
N SER A 296 -15.34 4.65 22.85
CA SER A 296 -15.07 4.28 24.25
C SER A 296 -13.97 5.12 24.91
N GLY A 297 -13.17 5.88 24.15
CA GLY A 297 -11.96 6.58 24.58
C GLY A 297 -10.69 5.71 24.60
N ALA A 298 -10.78 4.43 24.25
CA ALA A 298 -9.64 3.51 24.29
C ALA A 298 -8.56 3.88 23.25
N MET A 299 -8.96 4.40 22.08
CA MET A 299 -8.01 4.87 21.07
C MET A 299 -7.20 6.06 21.58
N ASP A 300 -7.87 7.04 22.20
CA ASP A 300 -7.22 8.25 22.69
C ASP A 300 -6.27 7.93 23.87
N MET A 301 -6.63 6.96 24.71
CA MET A 301 -5.74 6.47 25.77
C MET A 301 -4.48 5.82 25.17
N LEU A 302 -4.63 5.02 24.13
CA LEU A 302 -3.52 4.33 23.46
C LEU A 302 -2.60 5.34 22.74
N THR A 303 -3.17 6.21 21.91
CA THR A 303 -2.39 7.21 21.14
C THR A 303 -1.76 8.23 22.09
N GLY A 304 -2.48 8.73 23.07
CA GLY A 304 -1.94 9.67 24.06
C GLY A 304 -0.80 9.10 24.91
N ALA A 305 -0.85 7.81 25.27
CA ALA A 305 0.28 7.16 25.94
C ALA A 305 1.52 7.06 25.04
N LEU A 306 1.32 6.76 23.74
CA LEU A 306 2.39 6.72 22.76
C LEU A 306 2.96 8.11 22.46
N GLU A 307 2.09 9.12 22.32
CA GLU A 307 2.49 10.53 22.15
C GLU A 307 3.34 11.02 23.31
N ALA A 308 2.90 10.74 24.56
CA ALA A 308 3.67 11.09 25.74
C ALA A 308 5.05 10.38 25.76
N ALA A 309 5.10 9.12 25.37
CA ALA A 309 6.37 8.36 25.28
C ALA A 309 7.31 8.95 24.22
N VAL A 310 6.80 9.28 23.02
CA VAL A 310 7.58 9.87 21.93
C VAL A 310 8.07 11.27 22.30
N ALA A 311 7.18 12.11 22.86
CA ALA A 311 7.52 13.45 23.32
C ALA A 311 8.58 13.43 24.45
N SER A 312 8.52 12.45 25.37
CA SER A 312 9.53 12.27 26.42
C SER A 312 10.94 11.96 25.88
N MET A 313 11.02 11.41 24.65
CA MET A 313 12.29 11.18 23.95
C MET A 313 12.76 12.41 23.13
N GLY A 314 12.01 13.52 23.16
CA GLY A 314 12.34 14.75 22.44
C GLY A 314 11.99 14.74 20.95
N PHE A 315 11.15 13.81 20.51
CA PHE A 315 10.66 13.76 19.11
C PHE A 315 9.29 14.42 19.00
N ASP A 316 9.01 14.95 17.81
CA ASP A 316 7.67 15.39 17.44
C ASP A 316 6.69 14.21 17.44
N ALA A 317 5.49 14.42 17.96
CA ALA A 317 4.48 13.41 18.16
C ALA A 317 3.27 13.51 17.19
N ASP A 318 3.23 14.49 16.29
CA ASP A 318 2.09 14.77 15.42
C ASP A 318 1.73 13.60 14.48
N TRP A 319 2.68 12.72 14.22
CA TRP A 319 2.49 11.52 13.41
C TRP A 319 1.97 10.30 14.19
N VAL A 320 2.01 10.34 15.53
CA VAL A 320 1.78 9.17 16.40
C VAL A 320 0.37 8.62 16.23
N ALA A 321 -0.62 9.47 16.04
CA ALA A 321 -2.00 9.03 15.81
C ALA A 321 -2.16 8.21 14.51
N ALA A 322 -1.18 8.25 13.58
CA ALA A 322 -1.14 7.39 12.39
C ALA A 322 -0.48 6.02 12.62
N LEU A 323 0.16 5.77 13.77
CA LEU A 323 0.79 4.48 14.10
C LEU A 323 -0.13 3.26 13.96
N PRO A 324 -1.44 3.32 14.34
CA PRO A 324 -2.34 2.19 14.11
C PRO A 324 -2.40 1.76 12.65
N THR A 325 -2.31 2.70 11.69
CA THR A 325 -2.22 2.38 10.26
C THR A 325 -0.96 1.58 9.94
N ALA A 326 0.21 2.00 10.48
CA ALA A 326 1.49 1.32 10.27
C ALA A 326 1.50 -0.10 10.86
N VAL A 327 0.96 -0.27 12.08
CA VAL A 327 0.87 -1.59 12.74
C VAL A 327 -0.06 -2.54 12.00
N MET A 328 -1.17 -2.01 11.48
CA MET A 328 -2.15 -2.81 10.72
C MET A 328 -1.66 -3.15 9.31
N LYS A 329 -0.76 -2.37 8.72
CA LYS A 329 -0.32 -2.51 7.34
C LYS A 329 0.21 -3.89 6.98
N PRO A 330 1.19 -4.48 7.71
CA PRO A 330 1.68 -5.82 7.41
C PRO A 330 0.62 -6.91 7.63
N LEU A 331 -0.35 -6.67 8.52
CA LEU A 331 -1.32 -7.67 8.97
C LEU A 331 -2.56 -7.73 8.08
N SER A 332 -3.07 -6.58 7.65
CA SER A 332 -4.33 -6.47 6.91
C SER A 332 -4.40 -5.18 6.10
N GLY A 333 -4.45 -5.31 4.76
CA GLY A 333 -4.62 -4.15 3.88
C GLY A 333 -5.99 -3.47 4.05
N SER A 334 -7.06 -4.21 4.32
CA SER A 334 -8.38 -3.63 4.62
C SER A 334 -8.40 -2.98 6.00
N GLY A 335 -7.75 -3.60 7.00
CA GLY A 335 -7.65 -3.04 8.34
C GLY A 335 -6.88 -1.73 8.36
N SER A 336 -5.73 -1.68 7.70
CA SER A 336 -4.91 -0.47 7.60
C SER A 336 -5.64 0.64 6.81
N ARG A 337 -6.36 0.30 5.73
CA ARG A 337 -7.23 1.25 5.02
C ARG A 337 -8.34 1.80 5.92
N GLY A 338 -8.95 0.94 6.74
CA GLY A 338 -9.96 1.38 7.71
C GLY A 338 -9.39 2.39 8.72
N MET A 339 -8.17 2.16 9.24
CA MET A 339 -7.48 3.13 10.12
C MET A 339 -7.22 4.47 9.41
N MET A 340 -6.76 4.42 8.15
CA MET A 340 -6.55 5.62 7.34
C MET A 340 -7.86 6.40 7.15
N VAL A 341 -8.95 5.71 6.82
CA VAL A 341 -10.26 6.34 6.63
C VAL A 341 -10.81 6.91 7.93
N ASP A 342 -10.64 6.21 9.04
CA ASP A 342 -11.03 6.69 10.36
C ASP A 342 -10.32 8.01 10.74
N LEU A 343 -9.02 8.11 10.46
CA LEU A 343 -8.27 9.36 10.65
C LEU A 343 -8.78 10.48 9.74
N MET A 344 -9.07 10.19 8.46
CA MET A 344 -9.65 11.17 7.54
C MET A 344 -11.02 11.68 8.02
N ASN A 345 -11.84 10.79 8.55
CA ASN A 345 -13.16 11.16 9.09
C ASN A 345 -13.06 11.95 10.41
N THR A 346 -12.05 11.67 11.23
CA THR A 346 -11.88 12.27 12.54
C THR A 346 -11.21 13.65 12.47
N TYR A 347 -10.12 13.75 11.71
CA TYR A 347 -9.26 14.93 11.66
C TYR A 347 -9.43 15.73 10.35
N GLY A 348 -10.15 15.19 9.39
CA GLY A 348 -10.24 15.69 8.01
C GLY A 348 -9.16 15.08 7.10
N PRO A 349 -9.45 14.93 5.80
CA PRO A 349 -8.54 14.26 4.85
C PRO A 349 -7.24 15.06 4.62
N ASP A 350 -7.26 16.37 4.82
CA ASP A 350 -6.12 17.27 4.60
C ASP A 350 -5.30 17.55 5.87
N ALA A 351 -5.71 17.00 7.01
CA ALA A 351 -4.92 17.08 8.24
C ALA A 351 -3.59 16.33 8.08
N PHE A 352 -2.53 16.83 8.76
CA PHE A 352 -1.19 16.25 8.68
C PHE A 352 -1.19 14.74 9.00
N VAL A 353 -1.83 14.33 10.09
CA VAL A 353 -1.92 12.92 10.50
C VAL A 353 -2.64 12.04 9.46
N SER A 354 -3.65 12.58 8.77
CA SER A 354 -4.36 11.86 7.70
C SER A 354 -3.47 11.66 6.46
N ARG A 355 -2.67 12.68 6.12
CA ARG A 355 -1.66 12.59 5.04
C ARG A 355 -0.53 11.64 5.40
N VAL A 356 -0.04 11.66 6.65
CA VAL A 356 0.91 10.65 7.16
C VAL A 356 0.35 9.25 7.02
N SER A 357 -0.88 9.03 7.48
CA SER A 357 -1.55 7.73 7.37
C SER A 357 -1.71 7.28 5.91
N ALA A 358 -2.04 8.19 5.00
CA ALA A 358 -2.12 7.92 3.56
C ALA A 358 -0.76 7.54 2.97
N ALA A 359 0.31 8.24 3.36
CA ALA A 359 1.68 7.92 2.94
C ALA A 359 2.14 6.54 3.44
N ILE A 360 1.86 6.21 4.70
CA ILE A 360 2.09 4.88 5.28
C ILE A 360 1.30 3.81 4.52
N GLN A 361 0.00 4.04 4.30
CA GLN A 361 -0.87 3.08 3.60
C GLN A 361 -0.40 2.81 2.17
N GLY A 362 0.13 3.82 1.48
CA GLY A 362 0.62 3.71 0.11
C GLY A 362 2.06 3.18 0.00
N SER A 363 2.82 3.12 1.10
CA SER A 363 4.27 2.87 1.06
C SER A 363 4.67 1.43 0.71
N THR A 364 3.85 0.45 1.05
CA THR A 364 4.13 -0.99 0.86
C THR A 364 2.85 -1.75 0.53
N ASP A 365 2.93 -3.06 0.27
CA ASP A 365 1.77 -3.94 0.21
C ASP A 365 1.62 -4.74 1.53
N THR A 366 0.49 -5.41 1.70
CA THR A 366 0.19 -6.19 2.90
C THR A 366 0.99 -7.48 2.95
N MET A 367 2.10 -7.47 3.69
CA MET A 367 3.10 -8.53 3.72
C MET A 367 2.51 -9.92 4.00
N PHE A 368 1.70 -10.08 5.07
CA PHE A 368 1.16 -11.40 5.41
C PHE A 368 0.16 -11.93 4.41
N TYR A 369 -0.58 -11.04 3.72
CA TYR A 369 -1.45 -11.43 2.62
C TYR A 369 -0.64 -11.97 1.43
N VAL A 370 0.38 -11.21 1.00
CA VAL A 370 1.28 -11.61 -0.10
C VAL A 370 1.93 -12.96 0.21
N LEU A 371 2.40 -13.14 1.45
CA LEU A 371 3.02 -14.38 1.92
C LEU A 371 2.04 -15.57 1.89
N ALA A 372 0.83 -15.37 2.40
CA ALA A 372 -0.20 -16.42 2.44
C ALA A 372 -0.66 -16.82 1.04
N VAL A 373 -0.87 -15.85 0.15
CA VAL A 373 -1.34 -16.09 -1.22
C VAL A 373 -0.26 -16.79 -2.05
N TYR A 374 0.97 -16.30 -2.05
CA TYR A 374 2.01 -16.82 -2.93
C TYR A 374 2.62 -18.12 -2.41
N PHE A 375 3.01 -18.21 -1.14
CA PHE A 375 3.53 -19.46 -0.60
C PHE A 375 2.44 -20.53 -0.43
N GLY A 376 1.23 -20.09 -0.04
CA GLY A 376 0.08 -20.98 0.10
C GLY A 376 -0.32 -21.67 -1.22
N SER A 377 -0.29 -20.93 -2.33
CA SER A 377 -0.65 -21.45 -3.65
C SER A 377 0.23 -22.60 -4.13
N VAL A 378 1.46 -22.69 -3.64
CA VAL A 378 2.46 -23.71 -4.04
C VAL A 378 2.84 -24.66 -2.91
N GLY A 379 2.16 -24.58 -1.76
CA GLY A 379 2.36 -25.50 -0.64
C GLY A 379 3.66 -25.30 0.15
N VAL A 380 4.30 -24.12 0.03
CA VAL A 380 5.49 -23.77 0.81
C VAL A 380 5.07 -23.48 2.25
N ARG A 381 5.63 -24.25 3.20
CA ARG A 381 5.37 -24.13 4.64
C ARG A 381 6.53 -23.48 5.40
N ARG A 382 7.75 -23.66 4.93
CA ARG A 382 8.97 -23.13 5.55
C ARG A 382 9.40 -21.86 4.79
N THR A 383 9.05 -20.71 5.36
CA THR A 383 9.28 -19.41 4.74
C THR A 383 10.72 -18.91 4.80
N ARG A 384 11.59 -19.60 5.60
CA ARG A 384 12.98 -19.23 5.85
C ARG A 384 13.05 -17.77 6.35
N TYR A 385 13.83 -16.93 5.67
CA TYR A 385 14.02 -15.52 6.00
C TYR A 385 13.06 -14.56 5.27
N ALA A 386 12.00 -15.05 4.60
CA ALA A 386 11.06 -14.19 3.87
C ALA A 386 10.38 -13.17 4.78
N VAL A 387 9.85 -13.63 5.93
CA VAL A 387 9.09 -12.78 6.87
C VAL A 387 9.93 -11.62 7.40
N PRO A 388 11.12 -11.82 7.99
CA PRO A 388 11.89 -10.70 8.53
C PRO A 388 12.34 -9.69 7.45
N TYR A 389 12.61 -10.12 6.22
CA TYR A 389 13.02 -9.20 5.16
C TYR A 389 11.82 -8.45 4.54
N ALA A 390 10.66 -9.07 4.45
CA ALA A 390 9.44 -8.39 4.05
C ALA A 390 9.00 -7.37 5.13
N LEU A 391 9.11 -7.74 6.41
CA LEU A 391 8.84 -6.82 7.52
C LEU A 391 9.83 -5.65 7.57
N LEU A 392 11.11 -5.90 7.26
CA LEU A 392 12.11 -4.82 7.14
C LEU A 392 11.70 -3.80 6.06
N ALA A 393 11.27 -4.28 4.89
CA ALA A 393 10.80 -3.40 3.82
C ALA A 393 9.54 -2.61 4.26
N ASP A 394 8.60 -3.26 4.93
CA ASP A 394 7.35 -2.65 5.41
C ASP A 394 7.60 -1.56 6.46
N VAL A 395 8.41 -1.86 7.48
CA VAL A 395 8.78 -0.88 8.51
C VAL A 395 9.55 0.29 7.88
N THR A 396 10.48 0.01 6.96
CA THR A 396 11.23 1.05 6.24
C THR A 396 10.29 1.93 5.42
N GLY A 397 9.30 1.34 4.73
CA GLY A 397 8.29 2.07 3.98
C GLY A 397 7.44 2.98 4.86
N SER A 398 7.01 2.47 6.02
CA SER A 398 6.25 3.26 7.00
C SER A 398 7.06 4.44 7.54
N VAL A 399 8.33 4.22 7.93
CA VAL A 399 9.23 5.29 8.40
C VAL A 399 9.49 6.31 7.29
N ALA A 400 9.75 5.84 6.06
CA ALA A 400 9.93 6.72 4.91
C ALA A 400 8.66 7.51 4.57
N GLY A 401 7.47 6.92 4.74
CA GLY A 401 6.18 7.60 4.56
C GLY A 401 5.99 8.74 5.57
N ILE A 402 6.34 8.49 6.85
CA ILE A 402 6.31 9.53 7.90
C ILE A 402 7.30 10.65 7.54
N ALA A 403 8.56 10.30 7.23
CA ALA A 403 9.58 11.30 6.90
C ALA A 403 9.21 12.11 5.64
N ALA A 404 8.64 11.45 4.61
CA ALA A 404 8.15 12.14 3.43
C ALA A 404 7.01 13.10 3.77
N ALA A 405 6.07 12.71 4.65
CA ALA A 405 5.00 13.62 5.07
C ALA A 405 5.53 14.89 5.72
N TYR A 406 6.59 14.82 6.53
CA TYR A 406 7.25 16.01 7.08
C TYR A 406 7.90 16.88 6.01
N ILE A 407 8.49 16.29 4.96
CA ILE A 407 9.11 17.05 3.85
C ILE A 407 8.05 17.81 3.05
N PHE A 408 6.86 17.20 2.87
CA PHE A 408 5.84 17.74 1.98
C PHE A 408 4.76 18.55 2.68
N PHE A 409 4.51 18.33 3.97
CA PHE A 409 3.37 18.89 4.71
C PHE A 409 3.71 19.43 6.10
N GLY A 410 4.96 19.21 6.60
CA GLY A 410 5.45 19.66 7.90
C GLY A 410 5.94 21.11 7.94
#